data_cba46b048bdaf3551eb4b8aa98c1002a
#
_entry.id   cba46b048bdaf3551eb4b8aa98c1002a
#
_cell.length_a   1.000
_cell.length_b   1.000
_cell.length_c   1.000
_cell.angle_alpha   90.00
_cell.angle_beta   90.00
_cell.angle_gamma   90.00
#
_symmetry.space_group_name_H-M   'P 1'
#
loop_
_entity.id
_entity.type
_entity.pdbx_description
1 polymer ?
#
loop_
_entity_poly.entity_id
_entity_poly.type
_entity_poly.pdbx_seq_one_letter_code
_entity_poly.pdbx_strand_id
1 'polypeptide(L)'
;VNMVKYSNISVLLTHEFMEAVEADKSFDLKYEGKIYKTIKAKKLWNDIVEHAHSSAEPGLLFWDTMKDFHNAEYCSPLVSTNPCAEQPLPDGGCCNLGAINLERYVDNNGNFMIESFKETISTATRFLDNVIDYNMDRHALEDQKKNAFNDRRIGLGILGLGDMLVKMGIKYDSEDALQTVEQVMDIFRETSYETSAQLSREKGQFPNFNW
;
A
#
# COMPACT_ATOMS: atom_id res chain seq x y z
N VAL A 1 -6.39 15.70 -19.27
CA VAL A 1 -4.98 15.55 -18.88
C VAL A 1 -4.11 16.66 -19.42
N ASN A 2 -4.26 17.07 -20.69
CA ASN A 2 -3.43 18.16 -21.26
C ASN A 2 -3.63 19.54 -20.62
N MET A 3 -4.70 19.76 -19.88
CA MET A 3 -4.99 21.05 -19.21
C MET A 3 -4.50 21.10 -17.76
N VAL A 4 -4.24 19.93 -17.13
CA VAL A 4 -3.72 19.83 -15.77
C VAL A 4 -2.37 19.12 -15.83
N LYS A 5 -1.30 19.89 -15.72
CA LYS A 5 0.08 19.40 -15.72
C LYS A 5 0.67 19.55 -14.31
N TYR A 6 1.63 18.73 -13.99
CA TYR A 6 2.38 18.78 -12.72
C TYR A 6 1.52 18.42 -11.47
N SER A 7 0.45 17.66 -11.65
CA SER A 7 -0.36 17.12 -10.57
C SER A 7 -0.53 15.61 -10.76
N ASN A 8 -0.39 14.85 -9.68
CA ASN A 8 -0.72 13.44 -9.69
C ASN A 8 -2.25 13.30 -9.72
N ILE A 9 -2.75 12.63 -10.75
CA ILE A 9 -4.19 12.41 -10.94
C ILE A 9 -4.42 10.90 -11.03
N SER A 10 -5.36 10.41 -10.22
CA SER A 10 -5.78 9.01 -10.28
C SER A 10 -7.28 8.91 -10.46
N VAL A 11 -7.72 7.90 -11.20
CA VAL A 11 -9.13 7.55 -11.35
C VAL A 11 -9.47 6.43 -10.37
N LEU A 12 -10.49 6.69 -9.56
CA LEU A 12 -11.02 5.73 -8.62
C LEU A 12 -11.97 4.78 -9.37
N LEU A 13 -11.66 3.50 -9.35
CA LEU A 13 -12.40 2.43 -10.02
C LEU A 13 -13.11 1.56 -9.00
N THR A 14 -14.42 1.35 -9.22
CA THR A 14 -15.25 0.47 -8.39
C THR A 14 -15.40 -0.91 -9.03
N HIS A 15 -15.78 -1.92 -8.24
CA HIS A 15 -16.13 -3.24 -8.77
C HIS A 15 -17.27 -3.13 -9.81
N GLU A 16 -18.32 -2.32 -9.51
CA GLU A 16 -19.44 -2.06 -10.44
C GLU A 16 -18.94 -1.57 -11.82
N PHE A 17 -17.96 -0.66 -11.82
CA PHE A 17 -17.41 -0.16 -13.09
C PHE A 17 -16.62 -1.25 -13.83
N MET A 18 -15.79 -2.02 -13.15
CA MET A 18 -14.97 -3.07 -13.77
C MET A 18 -15.84 -4.21 -14.33
N GLU A 19 -16.88 -4.61 -13.62
CA GLU A 19 -17.89 -5.57 -14.11
C GLU A 19 -18.61 -5.05 -15.36
N ALA A 20 -18.94 -3.74 -15.39
CA ALA A 20 -19.54 -3.13 -16.57
C ALA A 20 -18.58 -3.07 -17.76
N VAL A 21 -17.27 -2.91 -17.52
CA VAL A 21 -16.23 -2.98 -18.56
C VAL A 21 -16.11 -4.39 -19.14
N GLU A 22 -16.04 -5.41 -18.30
CA GLU A 22 -15.95 -6.82 -18.72
C GLU A 22 -17.19 -7.25 -19.51
N ALA A 23 -18.37 -6.88 -19.05
CA ALA A 23 -19.64 -7.23 -19.66
C ALA A 23 -20.05 -6.32 -20.83
N ASP A 24 -19.21 -5.35 -21.23
CA ASP A 24 -19.48 -4.32 -22.26
C ASP A 24 -20.82 -3.58 -22.05
N LYS A 25 -21.14 -3.28 -20.81
CA LYS A 25 -22.39 -2.60 -20.41
C LYS A 25 -22.26 -1.08 -20.38
N SER A 26 -23.39 -0.42 -20.25
CA SER A 26 -23.46 1.01 -19.93
C SER A 26 -23.20 1.20 -18.44
N PHE A 27 -22.61 2.35 -18.08
CA PHE A 27 -22.32 2.75 -16.72
C PHE A 27 -22.80 4.18 -16.47
N ASP A 28 -23.41 4.41 -15.32
CA ASP A 28 -23.99 5.71 -14.96
C ASP A 28 -22.99 6.51 -14.13
N LEU A 29 -22.68 7.71 -14.59
CA LEU A 29 -21.94 8.71 -13.81
C LEU A 29 -22.92 9.38 -12.84
N LYS A 30 -22.78 9.07 -11.56
CA LYS A 30 -23.69 9.51 -10.48
C LYS A 30 -22.97 10.41 -9.49
N TYR A 31 -23.68 11.37 -8.95
CA TYR A 31 -23.28 12.16 -7.80
C TYR A 31 -24.49 12.47 -6.92
N GLU A 32 -24.38 12.23 -5.62
CA GLU A 32 -25.50 12.40 -4.65
C GLU A 32 -26.82 11.75 -5.11
N GLY A 33 -26.73 10.52 -5.64
CA GLY A 33 -27.90 9.76 -6.12
C GLY A 33 -28.48 10.21 -7.46
N LYS A 34 -27.99 11.30 -8.05
CA LYS A 34 -28.44 11.80 -9.35
C LYS A 34 -27.52 11.29 -10.47
N ILE A 35 -28.14 10.75 -11.53
CA ILE A 35 -27.44 10.36 -12.75
C ILE A 35 -27.24 11.60 -13.62
N TYR A 36 -25.99 11.92 -13.95
CA TYR A 36 -25.64 13.04 -14.83
C TYR A 36 -25.40 12.61 -16.27
N LYS A 37 -24.91 11.38 -16.45
CA LYS A 37 -24.63 10.85 -17.77
C LYS A 37 -24.51 9.34 -17.73
N THR A 38 -25.03 8.66 -18.75
CA THR A 38 -24.79 7.24 -19.00
C THR A 38 -23.76 7.10 -20.12
N ILE A 39 -22.75 6.29 -19.93
CA ILE A 39 -21.64 6.07 -20.88
C ILE A 39 -21.43 4.57 -21.12
N LYS A 40 -20.68 4.22 -22.17
CA LYS A 40 -20.16 2.86 -22.35
C LYS A 40 -18.90 2.69 -21.48
N ALA A 41 -18.98 1.77 -20.51
CA ALA A 41 -17.88 1.53 -19.56
C ALA A 41 -16.58 1.18 -20.29
N LYS A 42 -16.64 0.24 -21.24
CA LYS A 42 -15.48 -0.20 -22.04
C LYS A 42 -14.83 0.93 -22.85
N LYS A 43 -15.63 1.88 -23.35
CA LYS A 43 -15.09 3.04 -24.03
C LYS A 43 -14.28 3.92 -23.09
N LEU A 44 -14.82 4.24 -21.91
CA LEU A 44 -14.09 5.04 -20.92
C LEU A 44 -12.81 4.32 -20.46
N TRP A 45 -12.87 3.02 -20.24
CA TRP A 45 -11.70 2.22 -19.92
C TRP A 45 -10.61 2.32 -20.99
N ASN A 46 -10.95 2.16 -22.26
CA ASN A 46 -10.01 2.30 -23.35
C ASN A 46 -9.41 3.71 -23.44
N ASP A 47 -10.23 4.75 -23.24
CA ASP A 47 -9.78 6.15 -23.22
C ASP A 47 -8.75 6.36 -22.07
N ILE A 48 -8.97 5.75 -20.88
CA ILE A 48 -8.03 5.78 -19.76
C ILE A 48 -6.71 5.09 -20.13
N VAL A 49 -6.77 3.88 -20.69
CA VAL A 49 -5.58 3.09 -21.09
C VAL A 49 -4.77 3.85 -22.14
N GLU A 50 -5.42 4.45 -23.14
CA GLU A 50 -4.75 5.24 -24.19
C GLU A 50 -4.03 6.46 -23.60
N HIS A 51 -4.67 7.17 -22.67
CA HIS A 51 -4.03 8.31 -21.97
C HIS A 51 -2.87 7.87 -21.08
N ALA A 52 -3.03 6.81 -20.32
CA ALA A 52 -1.95 6.25 -19.49
C ALA A 52 -0.74 5.83 -20.33
N HIS A 53 -0.98 5.21 -21.49
CA HIS A 53 0.09 4.84 -22.42
C HIS A 53 0.81 6.07 -23.01
N SER A 54 0.07 7.12 -23.37
CA SER A 54 0.63 8.28 -24.06
C SER A 54 1.28 9.30 -23.14
N SER A 55 0.86 9.38 -21.87
CA SER A 55 1.29 10.44 -20.92
C SER A 55 1.65 9.95 -19.53
N ALA A 56 1.61 8.64 -19.26
CA ALA A 56 1.76 8.03 -17.94
C ALA A 56 0.70 8.47 -16.90
N GLU A 57 -0.36 9.14 -17.34
CA GLU A 57 -1.50 9.60 -16.52
C GLU A 57 -2.83 9.22 -17.18
N PRO A 58 -3.89 8.95 -16.41
CA PRO A 58 -3.99 8.95 -14.95
C PRO A 58 -3.46 7.66 -14.32
N GLY A 59 -3.19 7.70 -13.00
CA GLY A 59 -3.05 6.52 -12.17
C GLY A 59 -4.40 5.84 -11.92
N LEU A 60 -4.40 4.60 -11.43
CA LEU A 60 -5.62 3.84 -11.14
C LEU A 60 -5.67 3.44 -9.66
N LEU A 61 -6.82 3.63 -9.05
CA LEU A 61 -7.12 3.19 -7.69
C LEU A 61 -8.29 2.19 -7.73
N PHE A 62 -8.03 0.92 -7.51
CA PHE A 62 -9.06 -0.11 -7.37
C PHE A 62 -9.67 -0.03 -5.97
N TRP A 63 -10.59 0.93 -5.81
CA TRP A 63 -11.01 1.45 -4.52
C TRP A 63 -11.69 0.43 -3.64
N ASP A 64 -12.62 -0.35 -4.20
CA ASP A 64 -13.33 -1.37 -3.42
C ASP A 64 -12.36 -2.46 -2.97
N THR A 65 -11.43 -2.89 -3.82
CA THR A 65 -10.36 -3.82 -3.44
C THR A 65 -9.49 -3.26 -2.31
N MET A 66 -9.12 -1.97 -2.38
CA MET A 66 -8.34 -1.33 -1.30
C MET A 66 -9.10 -1.35 0.02
N LYS A 67 -10.41 -1.07 0.00
CA LYS A 67 -11.25 -1.10 1.20
C LYS A 67 -11.43 -2.51 1.76
N ASP A 68 -11.64 -3.50 0.89
CA ASP A 68 -11.83 -4.90 1.28
C ASP A 68 -10.59 -5.46 2.01
N PHE A 69 -9.39 -4.99 1.65
CA PHE A 69 -8.14 -5.39 2.30
C PHE A 69 -7.69 -4.44 3.42
N HIS A 70 -8.41 -3.35 3.66
CA HIS A 70 -8.08 -2.42 4.73
C HIS A 70 -8.59 -2.94 6.09
N ASN A 71 -7.69 -3.44 6.91
CA ASN A 71 -8.01 -4.05 8.20
C ASN A 71 -8.52 -3.08 9.27
N ALA A 72 -8.49 -1.77 9.04
CA ALA A 72 -9.00 -0.75 9.95
C ALA A 72 -10.17 0.06 9.36
N GLU A 73 -10.82 -0.40 8.29
CA GLU A 73 -11.95 0.30 7.65
C GLU A 73 -13.12 0.54 8.62
N TYR A 74 -13.31 -0.33 9.62
CA TYR A 74 -14.36 -0.22 10.64
C TYR A 74 -14.22 0.99 11.58
N CYS A 75 -13.00 1.54 11.74
CA CYS A 75 -12.73 2.64 12.67
C CYS A 75 -12.01 3.83 12.03
N SER A 76 -11.35 3.60 10.92
CA SER A 76 -10.52 4.57 10.20
C SER A 76 -10.68 4.37 8.68
N PRO A 77 -11.88 4.68 8.12
CA PRO A 77 -12.21 4.40 6.73
C PRO A 77 -11.32 5.17 5.78
N LEU A 78 -10.97 4.53 4.66
CA LEU A 78 -10.15 5.15 3.62
C LEU A 78 -10.91 6.26 2.90
N VAL A 79 -10.24 7.41 2.70
CA VAL A 79 -10.79 8.56 1.96
C VAL A 79 -9.94 8.99 0.78
N SER A 80 -8.64 8.73 0.80
CA SER A 80 -7.70 9.14 -0.25
C SER A 80 -6.44 8.30 -0.24
N THR A 81 -5.43 8.72 -0.99
CA THR A 81 -4.07 8.18 -0.95
C THR A 81 -3.07 9.33 -0.82
N ASN A 82 -1.81 9.00 -0.56
CA ASN A 82 -0.70 9.93 -0.79
C ASN A 82 -0.50 10.20 -2.30
N PRO A 83 0.34 11.17 -2.70
CA PRO A 83 0.47 11.57 -4.11
C PRO A 83 0.83 10.45 -5.08
N CYS A 84 1.67 9.49 -4.68
CA CYS A 84 2.09 8.38 -5.54
C CYS A 84 1.17 7.15 -5.45
N ALA A 85 0.11 7.23 -4.62
CA ALA A 85 -0.94 6.20 -4.45
C ALA A 85 -0.51 4.89 -3.77
N GLU A 86 0.71 4.80 -3.25
CA GLU A 86 1.18 3.60 -2.54
C GLU A 86 0.64 3.47 -1.12
N GLN A 87 0.04 4.54 -0.56
CA GLN A 87 -0.50 4.57 0.79
C GLN A 87 -1.96 5.02 0.78
N PRO A 88 -2.93 4.10 0.76
CA PRO A 88 -4.32 4.43 1.05
C PRO A 88 -4.47 4.90 2.51
N LEU A 89 -5.09 6.05 2.71
CA LEU A 89 -5.14 6.72 4.00
C LEU A 89 -6.55 7.19 4.37
N PRO A 90 -6.90 7.17 5.66
CA PRO A 90 -8.07 7.85 6.19
C PRO A 90 -7.88 9.37 6.18
N ASP A 91 -8.92 10.11 6.53
CA ASP A 91 -8.85 11.56 6.67
C ASP A 91 -7.83 11.96 7.75
N GLY A 92 -6.94 12.92 7.40
CA GLY A 92 -5.81 13.30 8.28
C GLY A 92 -4.79 12.19 8.53
N GLY A 93 -4.90 11.06 7.83
CA GLY A 93 -4.00 9.92 7.98
C GLY A 93 -2.57 10.25 7.54
N CYS A 94 -1.60 9.67 8.24
CA CYS A 94 -0.20 9.72 7.86
C CYS A 94 0.46 8.35 8.10
N CYS A 95 1.55 8.10 7.38
CA CYS A 95 2.31 6.87 7.51
C CYS A 95 3.80 7.18 7.39
N ASN A 96 4.57 6.80 8.40
CA ASN A 96 6.02 6.84 8.33
C ASN A 96 6.53 5.56 7.68
N LEU A 97 7.50 5.72 6.78
CA LEU A 97 7.96 4.66 5.90
C LEU A 97 9.39 4.22 6.23
N GLY A 98 9.65 2.94 6.00
CA GLY A 98 10.98 2.35 5.99
C GLY A 98 11.07 1.26 4.93
N ALA A 99 12.28 0.91 4.50
CA ALA A 99 12.50 -0.18 3.56
C ALA A 99 13.73 -0.99 3.94
N ILE A 100 13.62 -2.31 3.82
CA ILE A 100 14.72 -3.27 4.08
C ILE A 100 15.34 -3.64 2.74
N ASN A 101 16.68 -3.54 2.66
CA ASN A 101 17.41 -3.94 1.46
C ASN A 101 17.63 -5.45 1.44
N LEU A 102 16.89 -6.18 0.63
CA LEU A 102 16.90 -7.63 0.52
C LEU A 102 18.29 -8.19 0.12
N GLU A 103 19.02 -7.46 -0.72
CA GLU A 103 20.35 -7.86 -1.17
C GLU A 103 21.32 -8.13 -0.01
N ARG A 104 21.14 -7.45 1.12
CA ARG A 104 21.98 -7.60 2.33
C ARG A 104 21.76 -8.93 3.05
N TYR A 105 20.73 -9.66 2.72
CA TYR A 105 20.36 -10.95 3.34
C TYR A 105 20.70 -12.14 2.46
N VAL A 106 21.53 -11.98 1.43
CA VAL A 106 22.08 -13.08 0.65
C VAL A 106 23.55 -13.23 1.00
N ASP A 107 23.94 -14.42 1.45
CA ASP A 107 25.32 -14.76 1.78
C ASP A 107 26.19 -14.94 0.53
N ASN A 108 27.51 -15.16 0.73
CA ASN A 108 28.45 -15.35 -0.37
C ASN A 108 28.23 -16.66 -1.17
N ASN A 109 27.39 -17.56 -0.68
CA ASN A 109 27.04 -18.82 -1.33
C ASN A 109 25.70 -18.73 -2.08
N GLY A 110 25.05 -17.57 -2.05
CA GLY A 110 23.73 -17.35 -2.67
C GLY A 110 22.55 -17.79 -1.80
N ASN A 111 22.75 -18.09 -0.52
CA ASN A 111 21.65 -18.48 0.38
C ASN A 111 21.04 -17.26 1.07
N PHE A 112 19.72 -17.27 1.20
CA PHE A 112 19.00 -16.22 1.93
C PHE A 112 19.08 -16.42 3.43
N MET A 113 19.54 -15.38 4.18
CA MET A 113 19.77 -15.40 5.63
C MET A 113 18.48 -15.09 6.41
N ILE A 114 17.62 -16.08 6.56
CA ILE A 114 16.26 -15.93 7.11
C ILE A 114 16.27 -15.33 8.52
N GLU A 115 17.09 -15.83 9.44
CA GLU A 115 17.07 -15.38 10.84
C GLU A 115 17.50 -13.92 10.98
N SER A 116 18.55 -13.51 10.27
CA SER A 116 18.99 -12.12 10.23
C SER A 116 17.93 -11.19 9.61
N PHE A 117 17.20 -11.69 8.62
CA PHE A 117 16.11 -10.96 8.00
C PHE A 117 14.94 -10.75 8.98
N LYS A 118 14.51 -11.79 9.69
CA LYS A 118 13.48 -11.72 10.74
C LYS A 118 13.84 -10.74 11.86
N GLU A 119 15.08 -10.79 12.33
CA GLU A 119 15.59 -9.88 13.37
C GLU A 119 15.48 -8.41 12.90
N THR A 120 15.86 -8.16 11.65
CA THR A 120 15.77 -6.80 11.07
C THR A 120 14.34 -6.35 10.89
N ILE A 121 13.42 -7.22 10.42
CA ILE A 121 12.00 -6.90 10.31
C ILE A 121 11.43 -6.49 11.67
N SER A 122 11.72 -7.27 12.70
CA SER A 122 11.26 -6.98 14.07
C SER A 122 11.81 -5.65 14.59
N THR A 123 13.09 -5.39 14.35
CA THR A 123 13.73 -4.12 14.74
C THR A 123 13.13 -2.94 13.97
N ALA A 124 12.92 -3.07 12.65
CA ALA A 124 12.36 -2.03 11.80
C ALA A 124 10.90 -1.72 12.14
N THR A 125 10.09 -2.76 12.40
CA THR A 125 8.70 -2.60 12.84
C THR A 125 8.64 -1.82 14.15
N ARG A 126 9.42 -2.20 15.14
CA ARG A 126 9.54 -1.48 16.43
C ARG A 126 10.05 -0.05 16.24
N PHE A 127 11.04 0.15 15.37
CA PHE A 127 11.59 1.47 15.09
C PHE A 127 10.51 2.41 14.53
N LEU A 128 9.75 1.96 13.54
CA LEU A 128 8.68 2.77 12.94
C LEU A 128 7.57 3.08 13.93
N ASP A 129 7.21 2.14 14.80
CA ASP A 129 6.26 2.38 15.87
C ASP A 129 6.78 3.41 16.89
N ASN A 130 8.06 3.35 17.26
CA ASN A 130 8.70 4.34 18.14
C ASN A 130 8.78 5.74 17.50
N VAL A 131 8.87 5.84 16.16
CA VAL A 131 8.83 7.12 15.44
C VAL A 131 7.49 7.82 15.65
N ILE A 132 6.39 7.06 15.76
CA ILE A 132 5.06 7.65 16.07
C ILE A 132 5.11 8.32 17.44
N ASP A 133 5.62 7.64 18.47
CA ASP A 133 5.74 8.18 19.81
C ASP A 133 6.65 9.43 19.84
N TYR A 134 7.80 9.36 19.15
CA TYR A 134 8.74 10.47 19.05
C TYR A 134 8.13 11.72 18.39
N ASN A 135 7.24 11.54 17.43
CA ASN A 135 6.62 12.63 16.67
C ASN A 135 5.37 13.24 17.32
N MET A 136 4.87 12.68 18.41
CA MET A 136 3.59 13.10 19.03
C MET A 136 3.47 14.61 19.26
N ASP A 137 4.55 15.26 19.70
CA ASP A 137 4.56 16.71 19.98
C ASP A 137 5.17 17.53 18.82
N ARG A 138 5.37 16.92 17.64
CA ARG A 138 6.02 17.53 16.47
C ARG A 138 5.12 17.66 15.26
N HIS A 139 3.91 17.13 15.32
CA HIS A 139 2.93 17.31 14.25
C HIS A 139 2.45 18.76 14.19
N ALA A 140 2.45 19.34 12.99
CA ALA A 140 1.97 20.71 12.77
C ALA A 140 0.45 20.83 12.80
N LEU A 141 -0.27 19.72 12.52
CA LEU A 141 -1.73 19.66 12.46
C LEU A 141 -2.26 18.69 13.51
N GLU A 142 -3.22 19.14 14.30
CA GLU A 142 -3.82 18.34 15.38
C GLU A 142 -4.54 17.09 14.87
N ASP A 143 -5.20 17.15 13.72
CA ASP A 143 -5.87 15.98 13.11
C ASP A 143 -4.87 14.90 12.71
N GLN A 144 -3.73 15.28 12.13
CA GLN A 144 -2.65 14.35 11.83
C GLN A 144 -2.03 13.73 13.08
N LYS A 145 -1.81 14.54 14.11
CA LYS A 145 -1.33 14.08 15.42
C LYS A 145 -2.27 13.04 16.00
N LYS A 146 -3.56 13.34 16.06
CA LYS A 146 -4.60 12.46 16.59
C LYS A 146 -4.68 11.15 15.81
N ASN A 147 -4.69 11.22 14.48
CA ASN A 147 -4.78 10.02 13.65
C ASN A 147 -3.52 9.18 13.71
N ALA A 148 -2.33 9.78 13.67
CA ALA A 148 -1.07 9.05 13.82
C ALA A 148 -1.03 8.23 15.12
N PHE A 149 -1.47 8.82 16.22
CA PHE A 149 -1.52 8.15 17.53
C PHE A 149 -2.61 7.08 17.60
N ASN A 150 -3.79 7.38 17.10
CA ASN A 150 -4.95 6.49 17.22
C ASN A 150 -4.83 5.26 16.33
N ASP A 151 -4.27 5.39 15.13
CA ASP A 151 -4.12 4.28 14.16
C ASP A 151 -2.78 3.57 14.28
N ARG A 152 -1.75 4.27 14.74
CA ARG A 152 -0.34 3.80 14.79
C ARG A 152 0.12 3.14 13.50
N ARG A 153 -0.26 3.74 12.36
CA ARG A 153 0.03 3.21 11.03
C ARG A 153 1.50 3.37 10.68
N ILE A 154 2.11 2.27 10.26
CA ILE A 154 3.48 2.23 9.74
C ILE A 154 3.51 1.60 8.35
N GLY A 155 4.51 1.96 7.55
CA GLY A 155 4.75 1.41 6.21
C GLY A 155 6.16 0.84 6.12
N LEU A 156 6.31 -0.45 6.34
CA LEU A 156 7.57 -1.15 6.14
C LEU A 156 7.54 -1.86 4.78
N GLY A 157 8.49 -1.54 3.92
CA GLY A 157 8.63 -2.10 2.59
C GLY A 157 9.98 -2.76 2.35
N ILE A 158 10.26 -3.05 1.09
CA ILE A 158 11.50 -3.68 0.63
C ILE A 158 12.14 -2.87 -0.49
N LEU A 159 13.43 -3.03 -0.67
CA LEU A 159 14.19 -2.63 -1.86
C LEU A 159 15.25 -3.69 -2.18
N GLY A 160 15.88 -3.60 -3.35
CA GLY A 160 16.96 -4.51 -3.73
C GLY A 160 16.49 -5.93 -4.11
N LEU A 161 15.22 -6.12 -4.51
CA LEU A 161 14.69 -7.42 -4.92
C LEU A 161 15.46 -8.00 -6.13
N GLY A 162 15.71 -7.19 -7.15
CA GLY A 162 16.47 -7.62 -8.33
C GLY A 162 17.90 -8.03 -7.95
N ASP A 163 18.57 -7.24 -7.11
CA ASP A 163 19.91 -7.53 -6.65
C ASP A 163 19.98 -8.80 -5.80
N MET A 164 18.97 -9.03 -4.97
CA MET A 164 18.82 -10.29 -4.23
C MET A 164 18.77 -11.50 -5.17
N LEU A 165 17.89 -11.46 -6.17
CA LEU A 165 17.76 -12.55 -7.12
C LEU A 165 19.05 -12.78 -7.94
N VAL A 166 19.74 -11.71 -8.34
CA VAL A 166 21.05 -11.79 -9.02
C VAL A 166 22.08 -12.48 -8.13
N LYS A 167 22.18 -12.13 -6.85
CA LYS A 167 23.09 -12.77 -5.91
C LYS A 167 22.76 -14.24 -5.64
N MET A 168 21.47 -14.58 -5.65
CA MET A 168 21.01 -15.97 -5.53
C MET A 168 21.17 -16.78 -6.83
N GLY A 169 21.54 -16.14 -7.95
CA GLY A 169 21.65 -16.78 -9.27
C GLY A 169 20.30 -17.12 -9.90
N ILE A 170 19.24 -16.43 -9.49
CA ILE A 170 17.85 -16.65 -9.94
C ILE A 170 17.47 -15.61 -10.99
N LYS A 171 16.94 -16.07 -12.13
CA LYS A 171 16.47 -15.20 -13.21
C LYS A 171 15.16 -14.50 -12.78
N TYR A 172 15.11 -13.16 -12.90
CA TYR A 172 14.03 -12.31 -12.37
C TYR A 172 12.60 -12.72 -12.82
N ASP A 173 12.42 -13.13 -14.06
CA ASP A 173 11.12 -13.51 -14.64
C ASP A 173 10.89 -15.04 -14.67
N SER A 174 11.57 -15.79 -13.81
CA SER A 174 11.43 -17.25 -13.72
C SER A 174 10.43 -17.68 -12.65
N GLU A 175 9.95 -18.91 -12.77
CA GLU A 175 9.11 -19.55 -11.75
C GLU A 175 9.82 -19.67 -10.39
N ASP A 176 11.13 -19.96 -10.41
CA ASP A 176 11.95 -19.98 -9.21
C ASP A 176 12.00 -18.61 -8.51
N ALA A 177 12.01 -17.51 -9.29
CA ALA A 177 11.96 -16.18 -8.74
C ALA A 177 10.62 -15.91 -8.05
N LEU A 178 9.50 -16.28 -8.66
CA LEU A 178 8.17 -16.11 -8.08
C LEU A 178 8.05 -16.87 -6.74
N GLN A 179 8.46 -18.14 -6.71
CA GLN A 179 8.45 -18.95 -5.50
C GLN A 179 9.37 -18.39 -4.39
N THR A 180 10.57 -17.92 -4.77
CA THR A 180 11.51 -17.30 -3.83
C THR A 180 10.93 -16.03 -3.24
N VAL A 181 10.32 -15.16 -4.07
CA VAL A 181 9.69 -13.92 -3.61
C VAL A 181 8.52 -14.21 -2.70
N GLU A 182 7.67 -15.18 -3.03
CA GLU A 182 6.56 -15.60 -2.19
C GLU A 182 7.05 -16.01 -0.79
N GLN A 183 8.07 -16.86 -0.71
CA GLN A 183 8.65 -17.30 0.57
C GLN A 183 9.23 -16.12 1.38
N VAL A 184 9.99 -15.24 0.73
CA VAL A 184 10.58 -14.06 1.39
C VAL A 184 9.49 -13.13 1.91
N MET A 185 8.42 -12.90 1.12
CA MET A 185 7.32 -12.02 1.52
C MET A 185 6.40 -12.64 2.57
N ASP A 186 6.26 -13.97 2.62
CA ASP A 186 5.57 -14.65 3.71
C ASP A 186 6.31 -14.46 5.05
N ILE A 187 7.63 -14.66 5.05
CA ILE A 187 8.47 -14.39 6.22
C ILE A 187 8.33 -12.93 6.65
N PHE A 188 8.36 -11.99 5.70
CA PHE A 188 8.22 -10.56 5.96
C PHE A 188 6.87 -10.25 6.62
N ARG A 189 5.77 -10.73 6.04
CA ARG A 189 4.41 -10.55 6.54
C ARG A 189 4.26 -11.12 7.95
N GLU A 190 4.59 -12.39 8.14
CA GLU A 190 4.42 -13.08 9.41
C GLU A 190 5.22 -12.40 10.53
N THR A 191 6.50 -12.15 10.29
CA THR A 191 7.37 -11.51 11.28
C THR A 191 6.92 -10.09 11.64
N SER A 192 6.42 -9.32 10.66
CA SER A 192 5.90 -7.97 10.90
C SER A 192 4.66 -7.99 11.79
N TYR A 193 3.70 -8.88 11.49
CA TYR A 193 2.48 -9.02 12.29
C TYR A 193 2.75 -9.60 13.69
N GLU A 194 3.63 -10.58 13.83
CA GLU A 194 4.03 -11.10 15.12
C GLU A 194 4.69 -10.03 15.99
N THR A 195 5.55 -9.21 15.38
CA THR A 195 6.19 -8.07 16.07
C THR A 195 5.17 -7.03 16.48
N SER A 196 4.21 -6.71 15.61
CA SER A 196 3.11 -5.79 15.93
C SER A 196 2.26 -6.31 17.10
N ALA A 197 1.92 -7.59 17.11
CA ALA A 197 1.21 -8.22 18.22
C ALA A 197 2.04 -8.19 19.53
N GLN A 198 3.36 -8.38 19.44
CA GLN A 198 4.25 -8.27 20.60
C GLN A 198 4.31 -6.83 21.13
N LEU A 199 4.40 -5.83 20.25
CA LEU A 199 4.35 -4.41 20.64
C LEU A 199 3.04 -4.06 21.36
N SER A 200 1.92 -4.62 20.90
CA SER A 200 0.62 -4.47 21.58
C SER A 200 0.61 -5.04 23.01
N ARG A 201 1.31 -6.14 23.25
CA ARG A 201 1.47 -6.68 24.61
C ARG A 201 2.35 -5.81 25.50
N GLU A 202 3.36 -5.16 24.94
CA GLU A 202 4.31 -4.31 25.67
C GLU A 202 3.78 -2.90 25.93
N LYS A 203 3.12 -2.29 24.93
CA LYS A 203 2.70 -0.88 24.94
C LYS A 203 1.19 -0.68 25.10
N GLY A 204 0.40 -1.73 25.01
CA GLY A 204 -1.06 -1.68 24.88
C GLY A 204 -1.49 -1.65 23.41
N GLN A 205 -2.78 -1.87 23.19
CA GLN A 205 -3.40 -1.78 21.87
C GLN A 205 -3.39 -0.34 21.36
N PHE A 206 -3.35 -0.15 20.03
CA PHE A 206 -3.55 1.18 19.48
C PHE A 206 -4.99 1.67 19.75
N PRO A 207 -5.21 2.99 20.01
CA PRO A 207 -6.49 3.48 20.52
C PRO A 207 -7.73 3.12 19.67
N ASN A 208 -7.59 3.08 18.35
CA ASN A 208 -8.69 2.71 17.44
C ASN A 208 -8.93 1.20 17.33
N PHE A 209 -8.09 0.36 17.96
CA PHE A 209 -8.30 -1.08 17.96
C PHE A 209 -9.49 -1.44 18.87
N ASN A 210 -10.56 -1.91 18.22
CA ASN A 210 -11.80 -2.26 18.91
C ASN A 210 -12.28 -3.63 18.41
N TRP A 211 -12.49 -4.55 19.35
CA TRP A 211 -13.10 -5.87 19.12
C TRP A 211 -14.49 -5.89 19.71
#